data_05f99d4af47b76860e46f6dc644b68c9
#
_entry.id   05f99d4af47b76860e46f6dc644b68c9
#
_cell.length_a   1.000
_cell.length_b   1.000
_cell.length_c   1.000
_cell.angle_alpha   90.00
_cell.angle_beta   90.00
_cell.angle_gamma   90.00
#
_symmetry.space_group_name_H-M   'P 1'
#
loop_
_entity.id
_entity.type
_entity.pdbx_description
1 polymer ?
#
loop_
_entity_poly.entity_id
_entity_poly.type
_entity_poly.pdbx_seq_one_letter_code
_entity_poly.pdbx_strand_id
1 'polypeptide(L)'
;MPRLPWNEHVWMETAAADLPPLLVIQAGPGFPHLSERRRYKKLLALERHFSVFLWDRSGTGLHAAPPAGLSLKGHLDETVALLERITRISGRKVTVLGVSIGGTLALLARHRVPESVQRVVAVSPDLDTAASDRHAYERIQAAVREPRWRSLAPKAVRLQPPPCLDLAQFKLRATLLGHLGSLEARASYGTQVLRMAIGIAGTYGPHRLPRVLANMDASMRALAPELARVDLLSRWPWSPVPADLVFGDADLLSPPEVIERVRPLLGPQDTLRVVPGAAHMAHFDAPAVVRSVVLGEKPSGSSASTRTTATRVGLA
;
A
#
# COMPACT_ATOMS: atom_id res chain seq x y z
N MET A 1 7.62 -26.65 7.43
CA MET A 1 6.38 -25.93 7.14
C MET A 1 5.86 -26.39 5.80
N PRO A 2 4.60 -26.82 5.66
CA PRO A 2 4.09 -27.29 4.39
C PRO A 2 4.08 -26.13 3.40
N ARG A 3 4.81 -26.28 2.31
CA ARG A 3 4.56 -25.50 1.10
C ARG A 3 3.21 -25.98 0.58
N LEU A 4 2.16 -25.18 0.81
CA LEU A 4 0.90 -25.44 0.11
C LEU A 4 1.17 -25.38 -1.40
N PRO A 5 0.37 -26.07 -2.25
CA PRO A 5 0.52 -26.10 -3.69
C PRO A 5 0.03 -24.76 -4.32
N TRP A 6 0.52 -23.67 -3.78
CA TRP A 6 0.44 -22.35 -4.37
C TRP A 6 1.56 -22.28 -5.41
N ASN A 7 1.35 -21.49 -6.45
CA ASN A 7 2.43 -21.26 -7.40
C ASN A 7 3.64 -20.66 -6.68
N GLU A 8 4.80 -20.71 -7.29
CA GLU A 8 6.07 -20.22 -6.71
C GLU A 8 6.08 -18.73 -6.32
N HIS A 9 5.01 -17.99 -6.68
CA HIS A 9 4.87 -16.56 -6.43
C HIS A 9 4.03 -16.23 -5.18
N VAL A 10 3.46 -17.24 -4.51
CA VAL A 10 2.69 -17.08 -3.27
C VAL A 10 3.41 -17.73 -2.10
N TRP A 11 3.58 -16.98 -1.03
CA TRP A 11 4.16 -17.42 0.23
C TRP A 11 3.11 -17.38 1.33
N MET A 12 3.00 -18.46 2.10
CA MET A 12 2.18 -18.49 3.31
C MET A 12 3.05 -18.62 4.53
N GLU A 13 2.75 -17.84 5.56
CA GLU A 13 3.40 -17.92 6.88
C GLU A 13 2.33 -17.96 7.97
N THR A 14 2.43 -18.93 8.87
CA THR A 14 1.48 -19.14 9.97
C THR A 14 2.17 -19.78 11.16
N ALA A 15 1.75 -19.43 12.38
CA ALA A 15 2.22 -20.09 13.60
C ALA A 15 1.40 -21.34 13.95
N ALA A 16 0.15 -21.45 13.47
CA ALA A 16 -0.75 -22.58 13.71
C ALA A 16 -1.65 -22.84 12.47
N ALA A 17 -2.16 -24.08 12.36
CA ALA A 17 -2.88 -24.54 11.18
C ALA A 17 -4.22 -23.84 10.95
N ASP A 18 -4.96 -23.51 12.01
CA ASP A 18 -6.37 -23.06 11.95
C ASP A 18 -6.54 -21.55 12.14
N LEU A 19 -5.50 -20.77 11.92
CA LEU A 19 -5.58 -19.32 12.01
C LEU A 19 -6.35 -18.74 10.82
N PRO A 20 -7.15 -17.65 11.04
CA PRO A 20 -7.89 -17.00 9.97
C PRO A 20 -6.95 -16.46 8.89
N PRO A 21 -7.36 -16.43 7.60
CA PRO A 21 -6.51 -15.97 6.53
C PRO A 21 -6.37 -14.44 6.50
N LEU A 22 -5.15 -13.99 6.23
CA LEU A 22 -4.81 -12.59 5.97
C LEU A 22 -4.04 -12.52 4.64
N LEU A 23 -4.55 -11.74 3.68
CA LEU A 23 -3.82 -11.40 2.47
C LEU A 23 -3.17 -10.04 2.62
N VAL A 24 -1.86 -9.96 2.36
CA VAL A 24 -1.13 -8.68 2.33
C VAL A 24 -0.90 -8.28 0.88
N ILE A 25 -1.34 -7.07 0.49
CA ILE A 25 -1.18 -6.50 -0.85
C ILE A 25 -0.17 -5.36 -0.77
N GLN A 26 0.98 -5.59 -1.40
CA GLN A 26 2.13 -4.70 -1.37
C GLN A 26 1.87 -3.35 -2.07
N ALA A 27 2.61 -2.33 -1.62
CA ALA A 27 2.83 -1.08 -2.32
C ALA A 27 3.42 -1.33 -3.72
N GLY A 28 3.42 -0.32 -4.52
CA GLY A 28 4.08 -0.51 -5.80
C GLY A 28 3.63 0.48 -6.75
N PRO A 29 3.88 0.53 -8.03
CA PRO A 29 4.06 -0.62 -8.94
C PRO A 29 5.44 -1.26 -8.87
N GLY A 30 5.48 -2.54 -9.22
CA GLY A 30 6.74 -3.27 -9.48
C GLY A 30 7.51 -3.77 -8.25
N PHE A 31 7.20 -3.33 -7.04
CA PHE A 31 7.93 -3.78 -5.85
C PHE A 31 7.68 -5.27 -5.57
N PRO A 32 8.76 -6.07 -5.39
CA PRO A 32 8.65 -7.50 -5.11
C PRO A 32 8.25 -7.73 -3.65
N HIS A 33 7.04 -8.21 -3.44
CA HIS A 33 6.47 -8.33 -2.10
C HIS A 33 7.20 -9.37 -1.23
N LEU A 34 7.57 -10.50 -1.82
CA LEU A 34 8.25 -11.56 -1.06
C LEU A 34 9.59 -11.12 -0.49
N SER A 35 10.22 -10.07 -1.04
CA SER A 35 11.46 -9.50 -0.49
C SER A 35 11.25 -8.85 0.88
N GLU A 36 10.04 -8.37 1.18
CA GLU A 36 9.71 -7.70 2.45
C GLU A 36 9.15 -8.65 3.53
N ARG A 37 8.94 -9.96 3.23
CA ARG A 37 8.30 -10.91 4.15
C ARG A 37 8.94 -10.97 5.54
N ARG A 38 10.29 -10.92 5.60
CA ARG A 38 11.02 -10.93 6.88
C ARG A 38 10.76 -9.68 7.70
N ARG A 39 10.59 -8.54 7.04
CA ARG A 39 10.31 -7.25 7.65
C ARG A 39 8.88 -7.23 8.20
N TYR A 40 7.89 -7.68 7.42
CA TYR A 40 6.51 -7.85 7.89
C TYR A 40 6.46 -8.74 9.14
N LYS A 41 7.11 -9.91 9.11
CA LYS A 41 7.20 -10.80 10.26
C LYS A 41 7.83 -10.13 11.48
N LYS A 42 8.99 -9.48 11.31
CA LYS A 42 9.71 -8.85 12.41
C LYS A 42 8.94 -7.71 13.07
N LEU A 43 8.25 -6.89 12.27
CA LEU A 43 7.61 -5.65 12.74
C LEU A 43 6.15 -5.85 13.13
N LEU A 44 5.40 -6.64 12.37
CA LEU A 44 3.97 -6.81 12.57
C LEU A 44 3.61 -8.12 13.29
N ALA A 45 4.42 -9.17 13.16
CA ALA A 45 4.24 -10.49 13.78
C ALA A 45 2.80 -11.05 13.59
N LEU A 46 2.19 -10.81 12.43
CA LEU A 46 0.81 -11.16 12.13
C LEU A 46 0.60 -12.68 11.98
N GLU A 47 1.66 -13.43 11.69
CA GLU A 47 1.63 -14.90 11.60
C GLU A 47 1.27 -15.61 12.91
N ARG A 48 1.27 -14.87 14.02
CA ARG A 48 0.82 -15.38 15.34
C ARG A 48 -0.70 -15.38 15.47
N HIS A 49 -1.40 -14.63 14.63
CA HIS A 49 -2.85 -14.40 14.68
C HIS A 49 -3.56 -14.80 13.39
N PHE A 50 -2.80 -14.92 12.30
CA PHE A 50 -3.32 -15.20 10.96
C PHE A 50 -2.45 -16.21 10.22
N SER A 51 -3.05 -16.92 9.28
CA SER A 51 -2.34 -17.51 8.15
C SER A 51 -2.09 -16.40 7.13
N VAL A 52 -0.87 -15.86 7.12
CA VAL A 52 -0.50 -14.67 6.31
C VAL A 52 -0.08 -15.09 4.92
N PHE A 53 -0.76 -14.57 3.90
CA PHE A 53 -0.44 -14.77 2.50
C PHE A 53 0.22 -13.51 1.94
N LEU A 54 1.40 -13.71 1.34
CA LEU A 54 2.13 -12.69 0.58
C LEU A 54 2.37 -13.24 -0.82
N TRP A 55 2.28 -12.39 -1.83
CA TRP A 55 2.55 -12.83 -3.19
C TRP A 55 3.18 -11.72 -4.04
N ASP A 56 3.99 -12.14 -5.00
CA ASP A 56 4.47 -11.26 -6.05
C ASP A 56 3.42 -11.20 -7.16
N ARG A 57 2.83 -10.03 -7.36
CA ARG A 57 1.90 -9.79 -8.47
C ARG A 57 2.61 -9.99 -9.81
N SER A 58 1.85 -10.26 -10.86
CA SER A 58 2.40 -10.32 -12.22
C SER A 58 3.27 -9.10 -12.52
N GLY A 59 4.43 -9.33 -13.12
CA GLY A 59 5.44 -8.32 -13.41
C GLY A 59 6.29 -7.89 -12.21
N THR A 60 6.17 -8.54 -11.03
CA THR A 60 7.00 -8.23 -9.87
C THR A 60 7.85 -9.42 -9.44
N GLY A 61 8.96 -9.17 -8.75
CA GLY A 61 9.88 -10.23 -8.36
C GLY A 61 10.34 -11.05 -9.56
N LEU A 62 10.07 -12.34 -9.54
CA LEU A 62 10.30 -13.25 -10.68
C LEU A 62 9.01 -13.64 -11.41
N HIS A 63 7.86 -13.14 -10.97
CA HIS A 63 6.59 -13.39 -11.62
C HIS A 63 6.52 -12.64 -12.95
N ALA A 64 6.41 -13.39 -14.05
CA ALA A 64 6.37 -12.80 -15.38
C ALA A 64 5.12 -11.92 -15.58
N ALA A 65 5.25 -10.88 -16.39
CA ALA A 65 4.08 -10.15 -16.88
C ALA A 65 3.25 -11.06 -17.81
N PRO A 66 1.90 -10.93 -17.79
CA PRO A 66 1.05 -11.67 -18.71
C PRO A 66 1.27 -11.22 -20.17
N PRO A 67 1.01 -12.06 -21.18
CA PRO A 67 1.16 -11.69 -22.59
C PRO A 67 0.37 -10.45 -23.01
N ALA A 68 -0.81 -10.23 -22.38
CA ALA A 68 -1.64 -9.05 -22.63
C ALA A 68 -1.08 -7.75 -22.02
N GLY A 69 0.07 -7.81 -21.33
CA GLY A 69 0.67 -6.69 -20.62
C GLY A 69 0.11 -6.50 -19.21
N LEU A 70 0.67 -5.53 -18.50
CA LEU A 70 0.28 -5.18 -17.13
C LEU A 70 -0.77 -4.07 -17.16
N SER A 71 -1.79 -4.18 -16.29
CA SER A 71 -2.78 -3.14 -16.04
C SER A 71 -3.26 -3.18 -14.59
N LEU A 72 -3.79 -2.07 -14.08
CA LEU A 72 -4.41 -2.03 -12.74
C LEU A 72 -5.62 -2.95 -12.66
N LYS A 73 -6.40 -3.03 -13.75
CA LYS A 73 -7.50 -3.99 -13.85
C LYS A 73 -7.00 -5.42 -13.72
N GLY A 74 -5.92 -5.79 -14.42
CA GLY A 74 -5.30 -7.11 -14.33
C GLY A 74 -4.85 -7.45 -12.91
N HIS A 75 -4.19 -6.50 -12.22
CA HIS A 75 -3.81 -6.68 -10.82
C HIS A 75 -5.02 -6.80 -9.87
N LEU A 76 -6.12 -6.10 -10.16
CA LEU A 76 -7.37 -6.29 -9.42
C LEU A 76 -7.96 -7.69 -9.67
N ASP A 77 -7.99 -8.15 -10.92
CA ASP A 77 -8.49 -9.48 -11.28
C ASP A 77 -7.66 -10.59 -10.60
N GLU A 78 -6.32 -10.47 -10.58
CA GLU A 78 -5.44 -11.37 -9.82
C GLU A 78 -5.75 -11.34 -8.31
N THR A 79 -5.94 -10.16 -7.74
CA THR A 79 -6.28 -9.99 -6.31
C THR A 79 -7.58 -10.70 -5.97
N VAL A 80 -8.62 -10.51 -6.80
CA VAL A 80 -9.92 -11.14 -6.65
C VAL A 80 -9.79 -12.67 -6.74
N ALA A 81 -9.13 -13.19 -7.77
CA ALA A 81 -8.92 -14.63 -7.94
C ALA A 81 -8.17 -15.27 -6.76
N LEU A 82 -7.18 -14.54 -6.20
CA LEU A 82 -6.44 -15.00 -5.03
C LEU A 82 -7.32 -15.00 -3.76
N LEU A 83 -8.13 -13.98 -3.54
CA LEU A 83 -9.10 -13.90 -2.42
C LEU A 83 -10.11 -15.05 -2.47
N GLU A 84 -10.74 -15.27 -3.62
CA GLU A 84 -11.68 -16.38 -3.83
C GLU A 84 -11.03 -17.75 -3.59
N ARG A 85 -9.78 -17.91 -4.06
CA ARG A 85 -9.02 -19.14 -3.85
C ARG A 85 -8.69 -19.37 -2.37
N ILE A 86 -8.22 -18.34 -1.65
CA ILE A 86 -7.93 -18.42 -0.21
C ILE A 86 -9.22 -18.77 0.55
N THR A 87 -10.33 -18.08 0.24
CA THR A 87 -11.64 -18.32 0.85
C THR A 87 -12.10 -19.77 0.66
N ARG A 88 -11.99 -20.29 -0.56
CA ARG A 88 -12.37 -21.67 -0.89
C ARG A 88 -11.55 -22.71 -0.12
N ILE A 89 -10.23 -22.49 0.01
CA ILE A 89 -9.33 -23.43 0.69
C ILE A 89 -9.48 -23.35 2.20
N SER A 90 -9.61 -22.14 2.77
CA SER A 90 -9.71 -21.96 4.21
C SER A 90 -11.12 -22.12 4.77
N GLY A 91 -12.15 -22.08 3.91
CA GLY A 91 -13.56 -22.03 4.32
C GLY A 91 -13.93 -20.73 5.06
N ARG A 92 -13.09 -19.69 5.00
CA ARG A 92 -13.23 -18.44 5.78
C ARG A 92 -13.00 -17.23 4.89
N LYS A 93 -13.70 -16.13 5.19
CA LYS A 93 -13.42 -14.82 4.60
C LYS A 93 -12.03 -14.33 4.98
N VAL A 94 -11.41 -13.56 4.10
CA VAL A 94 -10.02 -13.10 4.19
C VAL A 94 -9.97 -11.68 4.74
N THR A 95 -9.16 -11.45 5.78
CA THR A 95 -8.73 -10.10 6.15
C THR A 95 -7.71 -9.62 5.12
N VAL A 96 -7.79 -8.37 4.68
CA VAL A 96 -6.87 -7.82 3.67
C VAL A 96 -6.11 -6.63 4.27
N LEU A 97 -4.79 -6.68 4.21
CA LEU A 97 -3.91 -5.55 4.50
C LEU A 97 -3.32 -5.05 3.19
N GLY A 98 -3.75 -3.90 2.71
CA GLY A 98 -3.23 -3.27 1.50
C GLY A 98 -2.42 -2.02 1.81
N VAL A 99 -1.31 -1.79 1.07
CA VAL A 99 -0.44 -0.62 1.25
C VAL A 99 -0.34 0.15 -0.06
N SER A 100 -0.52 1.49 -0.03
CA SER A 100 -0.45 2.34 -1.22
C SER A 100 -1.41 1.82 -2.30
N ILE A 101 -0.97 1.61 -3.55
CA ILE A 101 -1.78 0.98 -4.58
C ILE A 101 -2.37 -0.39 -4.16
N GLY A 102 -1.68 -1.12 -3.28
CA GLY A 102 -2.23 -2.34 -2.68
C GLY A 102 -3.45 -2.06 -1.80
N GLY A 103 -3.50 -0.92 -1.12
CA GLY A 103 -4.66 -0.43 -0.38
C GLY A 103 -5.83 -0.08 -1.32
N THR A 104 -5.53 0.57 -2.44
CA THR A 104 -6.50 0.86 -3.51
C THR A 104 -7.11 -0.42 -4.08
N LEU A 105 -6.26 -1.41 -4.41
CA LEU A 105 -6.71 -2.72 -4.89
C LEU A 105 -7.56 -3.46 -3.85
N ALA A 106 -7.20 -3.37 -2.56
CA ALA A 106 -7.98 -3.95 -1.47
C ALA A 106 -9.39 -3.33 -1.34
N LEU A 107 -9.49 -1.99 -1.45
CA LEU A 107 -10.77 -1.28 -1.44
C LEU A 107 -11.64 -1.64 -2.65
N LEU A 108 -11.06 -1.79 -3.82
CA LEU A 108 -11.76 -2.24 -5.03
C LEU A 108 -12.19 -3.71 -4.93
N ALA A 109 -11.33 -4.57 -4.40
CA ALA A 109 -11.63 -5.99 -4.23
C ALA A 109 -12.75 -6.23 -3.21
N ARG A 110 -12.81 -5.49 -2.08
CA ARG A 110 -13.92 -5.59 -1.11
C ARG A 110 -15.28 -5.25 -1.72
N HIS A 111 -15.31 -4.35 -2.69
CA HIS A 111 -16.52 -4.00 -3.43
C HIS A 111 -16.92 -5.11 -4.42
N ARG A 112 -15.91 -5.71 -5.08
CA ARG A 112 -16.13 -6.68 -6.16
C ARG A 112 -16.48 -8.08 -5.66
N VAL A 113 -15.89 -8.53 -4.53
CA VAL A 113 -16.08 -9.86 -3.93
C VAL A 113 -16.29 -9.79 -2.42
N PRO A 114 -17.37 -9.11 -1.96
CA PRO A 114 -17.63 -8.89 -0.53
C PRO A 114 -17.85 -10.20 0.26
N GLU A 115 -18.22 -11.29 -0.45
CA GLU A 115 -18.37 -12.62 0.14
C GLU A 115 -17.03 -13.26 0.51
N SER A 116 -15.93 -12.88 -0.15
CA SER A 116 -14.59 -13.40 0.11
C SER A 116 -13.79 -12.55 1.11
N VAL A 117 -14.20 -11.30 1.37
CA VAL A 117 -13.46 -10.36 2.21
C VAL A 117 -14.14 -10.19 3.57
N GLN A 118 -13.37 -10.37 4.67
CA GLN A 118 -13.82 -10.15 6.04
C GLN A 118 -13.77 -8.67 6.43
N ARG A 119 -12.66 -8.03 6.13
CA ARG A 119 -12.38 -6.59 6.34
C ARG A 119 -11.16 -6.17 5.55
N VAL A 120 -11.01 -4.87 5.33
CA VAL A 120 -9.84 -4.26 4.70
C VAL A 120 -9.15 -3.33 5.68
N VAL A 121 -7.82 -3.39 5.76
CA VAL A 121 -6.97 -2.36 6.35
C VAL A 121 -6.14 -1.76 5.21
N ALA A 122 -6.43 -0.52 4.84
CA ALA A 122 -5.77 0.18 3.75
C ALA A 122 -4.81 1.24 4.34
N VAL A 123 -3.51 1.01 4.17
CA VAL A 123 -2.45 1.92 4.64
C VAL A 123 -2.04 2.83 3.49
N SER A 124 -2.22 4.12 3.67
CA SER A 124 -1.92 5.17 2.67
C SER A 124 -2.39 4.79 1.25
N PRO A 125 -3.67 4.39 1.05
CA PRO A 125 -4.15 4.03 -0.28
C PRO A 125 -4.11 5.22 -1.23
N ASP A 126 -3.82 4.96 -2.52
CA ASP A 126 -3.94 5.96 -3.57
C ASP A 126 -5.43 6.21 -3.85
N LEU A 127 -5.95 7.37 -3.43
CA LEU A 127 -7.38 7.72 -3.54
C LEU A 127 -7.65 8.74 -4.64
N ASP A 128 -6.76 9.72 -4.80
CA ASP A 128 -6.79 10.75 -5.84
C ASP A 128 -5.32 11.07 -6.19
N THR A 129 -4.79 10.36 -7.19
CA THR A 129 -3.38 10.49 -7.54
C THR A 129 -3.05 11.87 -8.10
N ALA A 130 -3.98 12.52 -8.80
CA ALA A 130 -3.75 13.86 -9.34
C ALA A 130 -3.55 14.90 -8.24
N ALA A 131 -4.36 14.85 -7.18
CA ALA A 131 -4.20 15.71 -6.00
C ALA A 131 -2.92 15.37 -5.23
N SER A 132 -2.65 14.08 -5.00
CA SER A 132 -1.47 13.57 -4.32
C SER A 132 -0.17 13.98 -5.02
N ASP A 133 -0.11 13.83 -6.35
CA ASP A 133 1.06 14.18 -7.14
C ASP A 133 1.33 15.69 -7.14
N ARG A 134 0.28 16.50 -7.23
CA ARG A 134 0.39 17.97 -7.14
C ARG A 134 0.91 18.41 -5.78
N HIS A 135 0.31 17.91 -4.71
CA HIS A 135 0.77 18.20 -3.35
C HIS A 135 2.23 17.79 -3.14
N ALA A 136 2.59 16.57 -3.52
CA ALA A 136 3.97 16.07 -3.40
C ALA A 136 4.96 16.95 -4.18
N TYR A 137 4.61 17.34 -5.41
CA TYR A 137 5.43 18.23 -6.23
C TYR A 137 5.64 19.59 -5.55
N GLU A 138 4.57 20.26 -5.10
CA GLU A 138 4.63 21.54 -4.42
C GLU A 138 5.46 21.48 -3.13
N ARG A 139 5.28 20.43 -2.33
CA ARG A 139 6.03 20.20 -1.09
C ARG A 139 7.51 19.94 -1.37
N ILE A 140 7.86 19.19 -2.42
CA ILE A 140 9.26 18.99 -2.85
C ILE A 140 9.87 20.34 -3.23
N GLN A 141 9.20 21.14 -4.07
CA GLN A 141 9.70 22.43 -4.52
C GLN A 141 9.87 23.44 -3.36
N ALA A 142 8.99 23.38 -2.37
CA ALA A 142 9.12 24.18 -1.16
C ALA A 142 10.29 23.71 -0.27
N ALA A 143 10.39 22.42 -0.03
CA ALA A 143 11.39 21.82 0.85
C ALA A 143 12.83 22.11 0.41
N VAL A 144 13.13 22.05 -0.89
CA VAL A 144 14.51 22.29 -1.40
C VAL A 144 14.99 23.74 -1.26
N ARG A 145 14.11 24.68 -0.89
CA ARG A 145 14.47 26.06 -0.52
C ARG A 145 15.03 26.15 0.89
N GLU A 146 14.73 25.16 1.76
CA GLU A 146 15.26 25.09 3.10
C GLU A 146 16.75 24.69 3.09
N PRO A 147 17.60 25.29 3.95
CA PRO A 147 19.04 25.00 3.97
C PRO A 147 19.39 23.51 4.04
N ARG A 148 18.67 22.75 4.87
CA ARG A 148 18.89 21.30 5.09
C ARG A 148 18.68 20.45 3.83
N TRP A 149 17.83 20.91 2.87
CA TRP A 149 17.50 20.17 1.65
C TRP A 149 18.05 20.79 0.38
N ARG A 150 18.82 21.88 0.49
CA ARG A 150 19.37 22.62 -0.66
C ARG A 150 20.18 21.74 -1.61
N SER A 151 20.84 20.69 -1.11
CA SER A 151 21.57 19.73 -1.94
C SER A 151 20.69 18.93 -2.90
N LEU A 152 19.39 18.87 -2.67
CA LEU A 152 18.40 18.22 -3.55
C LEU A 152 17.87 19.15 -4.65
N ALA A 153 18.13 20.47 -4.58
CA ALA A 153 17.62 21.45 -5.54
C ALA A 153 17.95 21.10 -7.01
N PRO A 154 19.18 20.66 -7.37
CA PRO A 154 19.49 20.27 -8.75
C PRO A 154 18.63 19.09 -9.25
N LYS A 155 18.21 18.20 -8.36
CA LYS A 155 17.29 17.10 -8.71
C LYS A 155 15.86 17.61 -8.80
N ALA A 156 15.43 18.46 -7.88
CA ALA A 156 14.06 19.00 -7.85
C ALA A 156 13.74 19.86 -9.08
N VAL A 157 14.70 20.62 -9.61
CA VAL A 157 14.54 21.39 -10.87
C VAL A 157 14.25 20.48 -12.07
N ARG A 158 14.74 19.23 -12.06
CA ARG A 158 14.50 18.25 -13.13
C ARG A 158 13.15 17.54 -12.99
N LEU A 159 12.49 17.67 -11.84
CA LEU A 159 11.17 17.09 -11.63
C LEU A 159 10.13 17.93 -12.38
N GLN A 160 9.43 17.29 -13.30
CA GLN A 160 8.37 17.91 -14.08
C GLN A 160 7.10 18.07 -13.22
N PRO A 161 6.27 19.09 -13.49
CA PRO A 161 4.93 19.16 -12.89
C PRO A 161 4.11 17.90 -13.21
N PRO A 162 3.18 17.49 -12.32
CA PRO A 162 2.32 16.34 -12.58
C PRO A 162 1.43 16.55 -13.83
N PRO A 163 0.99 15.47 -14.46
CA PRO A 163 1.03 14.07 -14.02
C PRO A 163 2.39 13.40 -14.26
N CYS A 164 2.76 12.46 -13.35
CA CYS A 164 4.01 11.70 -13.44
C CYS A 164 3.79 10.45 -14.34
N LEU A 165 3.99 10.61 -15.64
CA LEU A 165 3.62 9.59 -16.65
C LEU A 165 4.77 8.69 -17.10
N ASP A 166 6.02 9.06 -16.83
CA ASP A 166 7.17 8.29 -17.25
C ASP A 166 8.00 7.75 -16.08
N LEU A 167 8.77 6.69 -16.36
CA LEU A 167 9.59 5.99 -15.36
C LEU A 167 10.66 6.89 -14.74
N ALA A 168 11.26 7.80 -15.50
CA ALA A 168 12.35 8.66 -15.02
C ALA A 168 11.81 9.67 -14.00
N GLN A 169 10.66 10.30 -14.29
CA GLN A 169 9.98 11.21 -13.39
C GLN A 169 9.46 10.49 -12.16
N PHE A 170 8.88 9.29 -12.31
CA PHE A 170 8.43 8.46 -11.19
C PHE A 170 9.59 8.14 -10.23
N LYS A 171 10.73 7.67 -10.75
CA LYS A 171 11.93 7.37 -9.95
C LYS A 171 12.51 8.63 -9.29
N LEU A 172 12.54 9.75 -10.01
CA LEU A 172 13.04 11.01 -9.48
C LEU A 172 12.18 11.52 -8.34
N ARG A 173 10.84 11.49 -8.49
CA ARG A 173 9.89 11.84 -7.44
C ARG A 173 10.06 10.93 -6.21
N ALA A 174 10.09 9.62 -6.41
CA ALA A 174 10.28 8.65 -5.32
C ALA A 174 11.60 8.88 -4.58
N THR A 175 12.68 9.19 -5.30
CA THR A 175 13.98 9.55 -4.70
C THR A 175 13.89 10.79 -3.83
N LEU A 176 13.27 11.86 -4.32
CA LEU A 176 13.10 13.11 -3.58
C LEU A 176 12.23 12.91 -2.34
N LEU A 177 11.09 12.22 -2.47
CA LEU A 177 10.21 11.86 -1.35
C LEU A 177 10.94 11.02 -0.29
N GLY A 178 11.75 10.05 -0.74
CA GLY A 178 12.55 9.23 0.17
C GLY A 178 13.57 10.07 0.96
N HIS A 179 14.26 11.01 0.32
CA HIS A 179 15.18 11.93 1.01
C HIS A 179 14.45 12.85 1.99
N LEU A 180 13.24 13.29 1.67
CA LEU A 180 12.40 14.12 2.56
C LEU A 180 11.77 13.35 3.72
N GLY A 181 11.96 12.01 3.79
CA GLY A 181 11.36 11.16 4.82
C GLY A 181 9.87 10.88 4.62
N SER A 182 9.33 11.17 3.44
CA SER A 182 7.90 10.98 3.14
C SER A 182 7.54 9.52 2.81
N LEU A 183 8.50 8.67 2.46
CA LEU A 183 8.24 7.25 2.23
C LEU A 183 8.30 6.47 3.55
N GLU A 184 9.38 6.61 4.31
CA GLU A 184 9.56 6.09 5.67
C GLU A 184 10.16 7.19 6.53
N ALA A 185 9.46 7.62 7.57
CA ALA A 185 9.91 8.73 8.44
C ALA A 185 11.12 8.34 9.30
N ARG A 186 11.24 7.04 9.64
CA ARG A 186 12.27 6.52 10.56
C ARG A 186 13.51 5.95 9.87
N ALA A 187 13.61 6.05 8.55
CA ALA A 187 14.75 5.50 7.81
C ALA A 187 15.22 6.48 6.74
N SER A 188 16.55 6.71 6.68
CA SER A 188 17.13 7.47 5.57
C SER A 188 16.86 6.77 4.22
N TYR A 189 16.80 7.53 3.14
CA TYR A 189 16.58 6.97 1.80
C TYR A 189 17.62 5.90 1.44
N GLY A 190 18.90 6.12 1.76
CA GLY A 190 19.95 5.13 1.56
C GLY A 190 19.70 3.83 2.33
N THR A 191 19.21 3.91 3.57
CA THR A 191 18.83 2.74 4.37
C THR A 191 17.66 1.99 3.74
N GLN A 192 16.67 2.70 3.19
CA GLN A 192 15.52 2.07 2.50
C GLN A 192 15.98 1.30 1.26
N VAL A 193 16.82 1.92 0.41
CA VAL A 193 17.37 1.29 -0.79
C VAL A 193 18.23 0.07 -0.44
N LEU A 194 19.09 0.17 0.58
CA LEU A 194 19.95 -0.94 1.04
C LEU A 194 19.10 -2.12 1.54
N ARG A 195 18.09 -1.84 2.36
CA ARG A 195 17.16 -2.87 2.86
C ARG A 195 16.43 -3.59 1.72
N MET A 196 15.95 -2.84 0.74
CA MET A 196 15.31 -3.39 -0.46
C MET A 196 16.28 -4.31 -1.22
N ALA A 197 17.50 -3.87 -1.48
CA ALA A 197 18.50 -4.67 -2.19
C ALA A 197 18.85 -5.96 -1.43
N ILE A 198 19.05 -5.89 -0.10
CA ILE A 198 19.29 -7.07 0.76
C ILE A 198 18.07 -7.99 0.74
N GLY A 199 16.86 -7.45 0.84
CA GLY A 199 15.61 -8.22 0.79
C GLY A 199 15.47 -8.99 -0.52
N ILE A 200 15.71 -8.33 -1.65
CA ILE A 200 15.67 -8.93 -2.99
C ILE A 200 16.74 -10.03 -3.11
N ALA A 201 18.00 -9.71 -2.79
CA ALA A 201 19.10 -10.68 -2.86
C ALA A 201 18.87 -11.90 -1.94
N GLY A 202 18.36 -11.68 -0.73
CA GLY A 202 18.07 -12.75 0.25
C GLY A 202 16.83 -13.59 -0.11
N THR A 203 15.98 -13.11 -1.00
CA THR A 203 14.75 -13.82 -1.39
C THR A 203 14.89 -14.56 -2.71
N TYR A 204 15.47 -13.91 -3.71
CA TYR A 204 15.57 -14.44 -5.07
C TYR A 204 16.97 -14.91 -5.43
N GLY A 205 17.96 -14.64 -4.60
CA GLY A 205 19.38 -14.84 -4.87
C GLY A 205 20.03 -13.63 -5.54
N PRO A 206 21.30 -13.32 -5.20
CA PRO A 206 21.98 -12.12 -5.69
C PRO A 206 22.14 -12.11 -7.23
N HIS A 207 22.29 -13.27 -7.85
CA HIS A 207 22.41 -13.41 -9.30
C HIS A 207 21.14 -13.03 -10.08
N ARG A 208 19.98 -13.00 -9.40
CA ARG A 208 18.68 -12.62 -10.00
C ARG A 208 18.31 -11.15 -9.77
N LEU A 209 19.12 -10.42 -8.99
CA LEU A 209 18.88 -9.00 -8.71
C LEU A 209 18.66 -8.16 -9.99
N PRO A 210 19.49 -8.28 -11.05
CA PRO A 210 19.28 -7.50 -12.28
C PRO A 210 17.90 -7.78 -12.91
N ARG A 211 17.45 -9.05 -12.92
CA ARG A 211 16.15 -9.44 -13.48
C ARG A 211 14.99 -8.86 -12.66
N VAL A 212 15.07 -8.92 -11.33
CA VAL A 212 14.05 -8.36 -10.44
C VAL A 212 13.94 -6.85 -10.63
N LEU A 213 15.07 -6.14 -10.71
CA LEU A 213 15.10 -4.70 -10.97
C LEU A 213 14.54 -4.35 -12.37
N ALA A 214 14.86 -5.14 -13.40
CA ALA A 214 14.30 -4.96 -14.74
C ALA A 214 12.76 -5.15 -14.75
N ASN A 215 12.23 -6.14 -14.02
CA ASN A 215 10.79 -6.34 -13.86
C ASN A 215 10.14 -5.17 -13.12
N MET A 216 10.77 -4.64 -12.06
CA MET A 216 10.30 -3.43 -11.38
C MET A 216 10.18 -2.25 -12.35
N ASP A 217 11.21 -2.00 -13.14
CA ASP A 217 11.22 -0.90 -14.12
C ASP A 217 10.16 -1.08 -15.21
N ALA A 218 10.01 -2.31 -15.71
CA ALA A 218 8.97 -2.64 -16.69
C ALA A 218 7.55 -2.42 -16.13
N SER A 219 7.30 -2.86 -14.89
CA SER A 219 6.01 -2.66 -14.22
C SER A 219 5.72 -1.19 -13.95
N MET A 220 6.70 -0.44 -13.46
CA MET A 220 6.53 1.00 -13.23
C MET A 220 6.22 1.73 -14.54
N ARG A 221 6.92 1.39 -15.64
CA ARG A 221 6.68 1.99 -16.95
C ARG A 221 5.30 1.68 -17.50
N ALA A 222 4.85 0.43 -17.35
CA ALA A 222 3.54 0.00 -17.84
C ALA A 222 2.39 0.63 -17.06
N LEU A 223 2.52 0.75 -15.74
CA LEU A 223 1.42 1.14 -14.85
C LEU A 223 1.38 2.63 -14.52
N ALA A 224 2.47 3.38 -14.69
CA ALA A 224 2.50 4.81 -14.36
C ALA A 224 1.37 5.63 -15.02
N PRO A 225 1.01 5.43 -16.30
CA PRO A 225 -0.09 6.18 -16.92
C PRO A 225 -1.46 5.86 -16.34
N GLU A 226 -1.69 4.61 -15.87
CA GLU A 226 -2.95 4.23 -15.22
C GLU A 226 -3.00 4.74 -13.79
N LEU A 227 -1.88 4.65 -13.06
CA LEU A 227 -1.75 5.16 -11.71
C LEU A 227 -2.02 6.66 -11.64
N ALA A 228 -1.50 7.44 -12.58
CA ALA A 228 -1.71 8.88 -12.65
C ALA A 228 -3.20 9.28 -12.83
N ARG A 229 -4.07 8.32 -13.15
CA ARG A 229 -5.52 8.51 -13.36
C ARG A 229 -6.38 7.90 -12.26
N VAL A 230 -5.79 7.37 -11.20
CA VAL A 230 -6.56 6.82 -10.08
C VAL A 230 -7.31 7.95 -9.39
N ASP A 231 -8.62 7.82 -9.36
CA ASP A 231 -9.54 8.69 -8.63
C ASP A 231 -10.70 7.84 -8.08
N LEU A 232 -10.50 7.33 -6.85
CA LEU A 232 -11.54 6.61 -6.13
C LEU A 232 -12.55 7.54 -5.46
N LEU A 233 -12.19 8.81 -5.24
CA LEU A 233 -13.08 9.74 -4.55
C LEU A 233 -14.27 10.14 -5.39
N SER A 234 -14.11 10.21 -6.72
CA SER A 234 -15.21 10.48 -7.65
C SER A 234 -16.16 9.29 -7.81
N ARG A 235 -15.69 8.07 -7.55
CA ARG A 235 -16.46 6.82 -7.68
C ARG A 235 -16.14 5.89 -6.53
N TRP A 236 -16.45 6.33 -5.29
CA TRP A 236 -16.12 5.57 -4.09
C TRP A 236 -16.69 4.15 -4.16
N PRO A 237 -15.85 3.11 -3.99
CA PRO A 237 -16.28 1.72 -4.06
C PRO A 237 -16.99 1.34 -2.77
N TRP A 238 -18.27 1.70 -2.65
CA TRP A 238 -19.07 1.32 -1.50
C TRP A 238 -19.16 -0.20 -1.34
N SER A 239 -19.09 -0.67 -0.11
CA SER A 239 -19.20 -2.10 0.21
C SER A 239 -19.73 -2.26 1.64
N PRO A 240 -20.50 -3.33 1.92
CA PRO A 240 -20.90 -3.68 3.29
C PRO A 240 -19.73 -4.21 4.13
N VAL A 241 -18.61 -4.53 3.51
CA VAL A 241 -17.41 -5.02 4.19
C VAL A 241 -16.68 -3.85 4.86
N PRO A 242 -16.33 -3.93 6.16
CA PRO A 242 -15.63 -2.86 6.86
C PRO A 242 -14.25 -2.55 6.25
N ALA A 243 -13.87 -1.27 6.23
CA ALA A 243 -12.53 -0.83 5.91
C ALA A 243 -11.97 0.13 6.96
N ASP A 244 -10.72 -0.08 7.33
CA ASP A 244 -9.94 0.82 8.16
C ASP A 244 -8.88 1.50 7.29
N LEU A 245 -8.98 2.81 7.13
CA LEU A 245 -8.00 3.62 6.41
C LEU A 245 -6.98 4.17 7.40
N VAL A 246 -5.70 3.96 7.13
CA VAL A 246 -4.61 4.42 7.99
C VAL A 246 -3.65 5.25 7.16
N PHE A 247 -3.44 6.51 7.56
CA PHE A 247 -2.52 7.44 6.90
C PHE A 247 -1.44 7.89 7.87
N GLY A 248 -0.28 8.27 7.36
CA GLY A 248 0.73 8.99 8.12
C GLY A 248 0.59 10.51 7.92
N ASP A 249 0.81 11.32 8.94
CA ASP A 249 0.75 12.79 8.83
C ASP A 249 1.98 13.39 8.11
N ALA A 250 3.08 12.62 8.00
CA ALA A 250 4.27 12.99 7.24
C ALA A 250 4.26 12.46 5.80
N ASP A 251 3.16 11.84 5.35
CA ASP A 251 3.01 11.29 4.00
C ASP A 251 2.63 12.39 3.00
N LEU A 252 3.55 12.79 2.15
CA LEU A 252 3.29 13.79 1.10
C LEU A 252 2.48 13.25 -0.09
N LEU A 253 2.24 11.94 -0.15
CA LEU A 253 1.37 11.30 -1.17
C LEU A 253 -0.08 11.15 -0.68
N SER A 254 -0.35 11.42 0.60
CA SER A 254 -1.69 11.40 1.18
C SER A 254 -2.01 12.76 1.80
N PRO A 255 -2.23 13.80 0.98
CA PRO A 255 -2.42 15.15 1.48
C PRO A 255 -3.71 15.30 2.30
N PRO A 256 -3.71 16.23 3.29
CA PRO A 256 -4.86 16.44 4.17
C PRO A 256 -6.19 16.64 3.44
N GLU A 257 -6.19 17.35 2.30
CA GLU A 257 -7.39 17.59 1.50
C GLU A 257 -7.98 16.29 0.92
N VAL A 258 -7.14 15.31 0.55
CA VAL A 258 -7.60 13.99 0.09
C VAL A 258 -8.19 13.20 1.25
N ILE A 259 -7.53 13.24 2.43
CA ILE A 259 -7.99 12.57 3.64
C ILE A 259 -9.35 13.14 4.09
N GLU A 260 -9.53 14.46 4.06
CA GLU A 260 -10.81 15.08 4.42
C GLU A 260 -11.93 14.80 3.39
N ARG A 261 -11.60 14.70 2.09
CA ARG A 261 -12.57 14.35 1.05
C ARG A 261 -13.06 12.90 1.15
N VAL A 262 -12.25 11.97 1.65
CA VAL A 262 -12.70 10.58 1.82
C VAL A 262 -13.60 10.41 3.04
N ARG A 263 -13.45 11.23 4.08
CA ARG A 263 -14.16 11.11 5.35
C ARG A 263 -15.69 11.01 5.21
N PRO A 264 -16.38 11.85 4.44
CA PRO A 264 -17.83 11.75 4.23
C PRO A 264 -18.28 10.56 3.37
N LEU A 265 -17.36 9.90 2.68
CA LEU A 265 -17.64 8.73 1.82
C LEU A 265 -17.60 7.40 2.59
N LEU A 266 -17.08 7.42 3.82
CA LEU A 266 -16.93 6.22 4.65
C LEU A 266 -18.30 5.72 5.12
N GLY A 267 -18.46 4.39 5.08
CA GLY A 267 -19.62 3.72 5.63
C GLY A 267 -19.61 3.70 7.17
N PRO A 268 -20.72 3.30 7.80
CA PRO A 268 -20.86 3.34 9.27
C PRO A 268 -19.91 2.40 10.03
N GLN A 269 -19.35 1.42 9.34
CA GLN A 269 -18.36 0.47 9.88
C GLN A 269 -16.93 0.80 9.48
N ASP A 270 -16.74 1.75 8.55
CA ASP A 270 -15.40 2.17 8.11
C ASP A 270 -14.78 3.10 9.16
N THR A 271 -13.46 3.04 9.31
CA THR A 271 -12.72 3.95 10.17
C THR A 271 -11.61 4.65 9.40
N LEU A 272 -11.21 5.83 9.90
CA LEU A 272 -10.08 6.58 9.36
C LEU A 272 -9.18 7.02 10.52
N ARG A 273 -7.89 6.74 10.37
CA ARG A 273 -6.88 7.11 11.35
C ARG A 273 -5.71 7.80 10.66
N VAL A 274 -5.28 8.93 11.22
CA VAL A 274 -4.02 9.58 10.86
C VAL A 274 -3.03 9.32 11.99
N VAL A 275 -1.84 8.79 11.66
CA VAL A 275 -0.81 8.37 12.62
C VAL A 275 0.28 9.43 12.71
N PRO A 276 0.44 10.09 13.86
CA PRO A 276 1.46 11.12 14.04
C PRO A 276 2.88 10.60 13.83
N GLY A 277 3.68 11.33 13.06
CA GLY A 277 5.08 11.03 12.79
C GLY A 277 5.30 9.80 11.90
N ALA A 278 4.27 9.24 11.28
CA ALA A 278 4.40 8.21 10.27
C ALA A 278 4.34 8.82 8.86
N ALA A 279 5.05 8.20 7.92
CA ALA A 279 5.04 8.55 6.51
C ALA A 279 4.20 7.55 5.69
N HIS A 280 4.42 7.51 4.37
CA HIS A 280 3.66 6.66 3.43
C HIS A 280 3.65 5.18 3.82
N MET A 281 4.76 4.66 4.32
CA MET A 281 4.87 3.29 4.82
C MET A 281 4.55 3.21 6.33
N ALA A 282 3.39 3.73 6.75
CA ALA A 282 3.00 3.80 8.17
C ALA A 282 3.06 2.43 8.88
N HIS A 283 2.88 1.32 8.17
CA HIS A 283 3.03 -0.03 8.71
C HIS A 283 4.48 -0.37 9.12
N PHE A 284 5.46 0.38 8.63
CA PHE A 284 6.86 0.27 9.05
C PHE A 284 7.27 1.34 10.06
N ASP A 285 6.66 2.52 9.99
CA ASP A 285 6.95 3.61 10.91
C ASP A 285 6.22 3.45 12.26
N ALA A 286 4.99 2.93 12.24
CA ALA A 286 4.15 2.72 13.40
C ALA A 286 3.55 1.30 13.43
N PRO A 287 4.39 0.24 13.44
CA PRO A 287 3.93 -1.14 13.27
C PRO A 287 2.94 -1.58 14.35
N ALA A 288 3.09 -1.10 15.59
CA ALA A 288 2.16 -1.42 16.68
C ALA A 288 0.75 -0.89 16.41
N VAL A 289 0.64 0.33 15.85
CA VAL A 289 -0.64 0.94 15.51
C VAL A 289 -1.31 0.17 14.37
N VAL A 290 -0.58 -0.10 13.28
CA VAL A 290 -1.13 -0.83 12.14
C VAL A 290 -1.50 -2.27 12.53
N ARG A 291 -0.66 -2.93 13.34
CA ARG A 291 -0.97 -4.26 13.89
C ARG A 291 -2.27 -4.25 14.69
N SER A 292 -2.45 -3.30 15.63
CA SER A 292 -3.68 -3.22 16.43
C SER A 292 -4.93 -3.02 15.56
N VAL A 293 -4.82 -2.23 14.49
CA VAL A 293 -5.90 -2.06 13.51
C VAL A 293 -6.18 -3.38 12.78
N VAL A 294 -5.14 -4.10 12.31
CA VAL A 294 -5.31 -5.41 11.64
C VAL A 294 -5.95 -6.44 12.58
N LEU A 295 -5.60 -6.43 13.86
CA LEU A 295 -6.19 -7.31 14.89
C LEU A 295 -7.62 -6.90 15.29
N GLY A 296 -8.08 -5.72 14.89
CA GLY A 296 -9.39 -5.19 15.30
C GLY A 296 -9.42 -4.75 16.76
N GLU A 297 -8.26 -4.47 17.35
CA GLU A 297 -8.15 -4.01 18.72
C GLU A 297 -8.70 -2.58 18.85
N LYS A 298 -9.54 -2.33 19.83
CA LYS A 298 -9.98 -0.95 20.12
C LYS A 298 -8.78 -0.17 20.65
N PRO A 299 -8.65 1.13 20.29
CA PRO A 299 -7.57 1.97 20.84
C PRO A 299 -7.64 1.94 22.36
N SER A 300 -6.58 1.47 23.01
CA SER A 300 -6.41 1.64 24.46
C SER A 300 -6.27 3.14 24.72
N GLY A 301 -7.25 3.75 25.40
CA GLY A 301 -7.47 5.13 25.76
C GLY A 301 -6.34 6.12 25.47
N SER A 302 -6.60 7.05 24.56
CA SER A 302 -6.54 8.51 24.71
C SER A 302 -6.68 9.21 23.35
N SER A 303 -7.52 10.23 23.35
CA SER A 303 -7.70 11.34 22.43
C SER A 303 -8.34 11.08 21.05
N ALA A 304 -9.57 11.60 20.97
CA ALA A 304 -10.27 12.13 19.81
C ALA A 304 -10.63 11.15 18.67
N SER A 305 -11.54 10.23 18.97
CA SER A 305 -12.51 9.79 17.98
C SER A 305 -13.59 10.88 17.86
N THR A 306 -13.50 11.76 16.90
CA THR A 306 -14.63 12.57 16.46
C THR A 306 -15.62 11.64 15.75
N ARG A 307 -16.54 11.04 16.53
CA ARG A 307 -17.79 10.50 15.99
C ARG A 307 -18.62 11.70 15.53
N THR A 308 -18.63 11.96 14.24
CA THR A 308 -19.61 12.90 13.67
C THR A 308 -20.95 12.17 13.65
N THR A 309 -21.82 12.51 14.60
CA THR A 309 -23.24 12.16 14.55
C THR A 309 -23.84 12.90 13.35
N ALA A 310 -24.18 12.16 12.31
CA ALA A 310 -24.94 12.68 11.20
C ALA A 310 -26.36 12.98 11.68
N THR A 311 -26.67 14.26 11.93
CA THR A 311 -28.03 14.73 12.13
C THR A 311 -28.72 14.68 10.76
N ARG A 312 -29.68 13.77 10.59
CA ARG A 312 -30.59 13.77 9.46
C ARG A 312 -31.39 15.07 9.50
N VAL A 313 -31.10 15.98 8.59
CA VAL A 313 -32.02 17.07 8.26
C VAL A 313 -33.10 16.47 7.36
N GLY A 314 -34.29 16.30 7.91
CA GLY A 314 -35.47 15.95 7.14
C GLY A 314 -35.84 17.12 6.22
N LEU A 315 -35.93 16.85 4.93
CA LEU A 315 -36.63 17.70 3.98
C LEU A 315 -38.09 17.27 3.98
N ALA A 316 -38.94 18.19 4.43
CA ALA A 316 -40.36 18.17 4.17
C ALA A 316 -40.67 18.65 2.74
#